data_a03ec7c2fae37cb4f2efe2f27cd73f40
#
_entry.id   a03ec7c2fae37cb4f2efe2f27cd73f40
#
_cell.length_a   1.000
_cell.length_b   1.000
_cell.length_c   1.000
_cell.angle_alpha   90.00
_cell.angle_beta   90.00
_cell.angle_gamma   90.00
#
_symmetry.space_group_name_H-M   'P 1'
#
loop_
_entity.id
_entity.type
_entity.pdbx_description
1 polymer ?
#
loop_
_entity_poly.entity_id
_entity_poly.type
_entity_poly.pdbx_seq_one_letter_code
_entity_poly.pdbx_strand_id
1 'polypeptide(L)'
;MKKLIQPLRLLVQACFMAGLFLPIFPFADNIGQKIWITILFVGVFFCGWICPFGALQDWLGWIAKKLHFSRYKLPQKLQQYVQLLRYILYGLSVINIVLFFLNSRFFFEHSVVAGAWEWVSGSVMVLFLLATLFTDRPFCNYFCVKGASLGVWSVLRPIGITREEKNCAHCSKCDQSCPMNIEVSSVAFVRHPNCINCMQCLTACPKGCIKFKLIHSKR
;
A
#
# COMPACT_ATOMS: atom_id res chain seq x y z
N MET A 1 21.07 -2.80 9.88
CA MET A 1 19.96 -1.88 9.49
C MET A 1 18.81 -2.57 8.77
N LYS A 2 19.03 -3.43 7.75
CA LYS A 2 17.93 -4.07 6.99
C LYS A 2 16.96 -4.89 7.85
N LYS A 3 17.45 -5.63 8.86
CA LYS A 3 16.60 -6.46 9.75
C LYS A 3 15.68 -5.65 10.66
N LEU A 4 16.00 -4.37 10.90
CA LEU A 4 15.22 -3.47 11.77
C LEU A 4 14.08 -2.75 11.06
N ILE A 5 14.06 -2.68 9.73
CA ILE A 5 13.07 -1.91 8.95
C ILE A 5 11.66 -2.46 9.15
N GLN A 6 11.49 -3.78 9.07
CA GLN A 6 10.14 -4.39 9.19
C GLN A 6 9.59 -4.34 10.62
N PRO A 7 10.36 -4.67 11.69
CA PRO A 7 9.88 -4.48 13.06
C PRO A 7 9.58 -3.00 13.39
N LEU A 8 10.40 -2.05 12.91
CA LEU A 8 10.10 -0.62 13.06
C LEU A 8 8.79 -0.24 12.38
N ARG A 9 8.56 -0.73 11.16
CA ARG A 9 7.30 -0.53 10.44
C ARG A 9 6.10 -1.09 11.22
N LEU A 10 6.20 -2.30 11.76
CA LEU A 10 5.15 -2.90 12.60
C LEU A 10 4.88 -2.07 13.84
N LEU A 11 5.94 -1.56 14.49
CA LEU A 11 5.81 -0.69 15.66
C LEU A 11 5.08 0.62 15.32
N VAL A 12 5.47 1.28 14.23
CA VAL A 12 4.78 2.50 13.75
C VAL A 12 3.31 2.21 13.46
N GLN A 13 3.01 1.12 12.76
CA GLN A 13 1.63 0.71 12.47
C GLN A 13 0.84 0.45 13.76
N ALA A 14 1.42 -0.22 14.76
CA ALA A 14 0.80 -0.50 16.04
C ALA A 14 0.51 0.79 16.82
N CYS A 15 1.46 1.72 16.87
CA CYS A 15 1.28 3.02 17.52
C CYS A 15 0.14 3.83 16.88
N PHE A 16 0.07 3.86 15.53
CA PHE A 16 -1.01 4.57 14.84
C PHE A 16 -2.37 3.88 15.01
N MET A 17 -2.42 2.55 15.04
CA MET A 17 -3.65 1.81 15.35
C MET A 17 -4.11 2.08 16.78
N ALA A 18 -3.21 2.02 17.78
CA ALA A 18 -3.54 2.33 19.16
C ALA A 18 -4.02 3.79 19.30
N GLY A 19 -3.37 4.73 18.62
CA GLY A 19 -3.76 6.14 18.63
C GLY A 19 -5.15 6.41 18.01
N LEU A 20 -5.63 5.54 17.12
CA LEU A 20 -6.98 5.65 16.55
C LEU A 20 -8.07 5.28 17.57
N PHE A 21 -7.79 4.35 18.48
CA PHE A 21 -8.71 3.94 19.56
C PHE A 21 -8.65 4.87 20.78
N LEU A 22 -7.58 5.64 20.93
CA LEU A 22 -7.46 6.64 21.97
C LEU A 22 -7.82 8.01 21.37
N PRO A 23 -8.73 8.81 21.96
CA PRO A 23 -9.13 10.13 21.42
C PRO A 23 -8.01 11.19 21.57
N ILE A 24 -6.76 10.79 21.36
CA ILE A 24 -5.55 11.61 21.55
C ILE A 24 -5.17 12.36 20.25
N PHE A 25 -5.82 12.09 19.13
CA PHE A 25 -5.48 12.70 17.85
C PHE A 25 -6.48 13.78 17.37
N PRO A 26 -6.46 15.01 17.94
CA PRO A 26 -7.11 16.17 17.29
C PRO A 26 -6.31 16.69 16.07
N PHE A 27 -5.31 15.90 15.62
CA PHE A 27 -4.34 16.29 14.57
C PHE A 27 -4.80 16.04 13.14
N ALA A 28 -6.02 15.54 12.91
CA ALA A 28 -6.44 15.07 11.57
C ALA A 28 -6.50 16.18 10.50
N ASP A 29 -6.85 17.41 10.85
CA ASP A 29 -7.16 18.45 9.88
C ASP A 29 -5.91 19.08 9.22
N ASN A 30 -4.79 19.17 9.93
CA ASN A 30 -3.56 19.76 9.39
C ASN A 30 -2.61 18.74 8.73
N ILE A 31 -2.81 17.44 8.98
CA ILE A 31 -1.97 16.37 8.41
C ILE A 31 -2.25 16.20 6.91
N GLY A 32 -3.47 16.43 6.47
CA GLY A 32 -3.87 16.24 5.07
C GLY A 32 -3.02 17.06 4.08
N GLN A 33 -2.78 18.33 4.37
CA GLN A 33 -1.98 19.21 3.49
C GLN A 33 -0.50 18.83 3.47
N LYS A 34 0.06 18.45 4.63
CA LYS A 34 1.49 18.06 4.73
C LYS A 34 1.80 16.72 4.06
N ILE A 35 0.83 15.82 4.00
CA ILE A 35 0.96 14.52 3.33
C ILE A 35 1.21 14.71 1.83
N TRP A 36 0.58 15.68 1.15
CA TRP A 36 0.76 15.89 -0.29
C TRP A 36 2.21 16.21 -0.65
N ILE A 37 2.88 17.05 0.15
CA ILE A 37 4.29 17.40 -0.06
C ILE A 37 5.18 16.16 0.11
N THR A 38 4.92 15.37 1.14
CA THR A 38 5.68 14.13 1.39
C THR A 38 5.52 13.12 0.24
N ILE A 39 4.33 13.05 -0.37
CA ILE A 39 4.06 12.14 -1.49
C ILE A 39 4.84 12.53 -2.73
N LEU A 40 4.98 13.81 -3.03
CA LEU A 40 5.77 14.29 -4.16
C LEU A 40 7.25 13.91 -4.04
N PHE A 41 7.82 13.92 -2.84
CA PHE A 41 9.25 13.62 -2.62
C PHE A 41 9.53 12.13 -2.41
N VAL A 42 8.75 11.45 -1.59
CA VAL A 42 9.02 10.08 -1.13
C VAL A 42 8.04 9.06 -1.73
N GLY A 43 6.94 9.52 -2.32
CA GLY A 43 5.87 8.67 -2.85
C GLY A 43 4.89 8.19 -1.77
N VAL A 44 4.12 7.14 -2.05
CA VAL A 44 3.01 6.68 -1.19
C VAL A 44 3.54 5.95 0.05
N PHE A 45 4.24 6.68 0.91
CA PHE A 45 4.76 6.16 2.17
C PHE A 45 3.64 5.92 3.19
N PHE A 46 2.65 6.81 3.21
CA PHE A 46 1.51 6.75 4.14
C PHE A 46 0.80 5.39 4.11
N CYS A 47 0.49 4.87 2.92
CA CYS A 47 -0.24 3.60 2.77
C CYS A 47 0.56 2.38 3.25
N GLY A 48 1.89 2.48 3.24
CA GLY A 48 2.77 1.41 3.69
C GLY A 48 3.04 1.40 5.19
N TRP A 49 2.97 2.56 5.86
CA TRP A 49 3.48 2.74 7.22
C TRP A 49 2.43 3.21 8.23
N ILE A 50 1.52 4.08 7.81
CA ILE A 50 0.64 4.83 8.71
C ILE A 50 -0.81 4.38 8.56
N CYS A 51 -1.26 4.06 7.33
CA CYS A 51 -2.65 3.74 7.06
C CYS A 51 -3.14 2.56 7.89
N PRO A 52 -4.16 2.74 8.77
CA PRO A 52 -4.63 1.68 9.67
C PRO A 52 -5.22 0.50 8.90
N PHE A 53 -5.95 0.75 7.82
CA PHE A 53 -6.49 -0.31 6.99
C PHE A 53 -5.40 -1.12 6.28
N GLY A 54 -4.33 -0.44 5.82
CA GLY A 54 -3.15 -1.11 5.27
C GLY A 54 -2.40 -1.95 6.31
N ALA A 55 -2.30 -1.44 7.55
CA ALA A 55 -1.70 -2.16 8.66
C ALA A 55 -2.48 -3.43 9.01
N LEU A 56 -3.81 -3.33 9.09
CA LEU A 56 -4.69 -4.46 9.38
C LEU A 56 -4.54 -5.57 8.32
N GLN A 57 -4.51 -5.21 7.04
CA GLN A 57 -4.25 -6.18 5.97
C GLN A 57 -2.86 -6.82 6.07
N ASP A 58 -1.83 -6.07 6.46
CA ASP A 58 -0.49 -6.64 6.66
C ASP A 58 -0.47 -7.64 7.81
N TRP A 59 -1.13 -7.33 8.93
CA TRP A 59 -1.19 -8.21 10.09
C TRP A 59 -1.96 -9.49 9.81
N LEU A 60 -3.13 -9.38 9.17
CA LEU A 60 -3.89 -10.55 8.72
C LEU A 60 -3.07 -11.38 7.71
N GLY A 61 -2.38 -10.74 6.78
CA GLY A 61 -1.50 -11.40 5.84
C GLY A 61 -0.31 -12.10 6.52
N TRP A 62 0.22 -11.54 7.60
CA TRP A 62 1.26 -12.18 8.41
C TRP A 62 0.72 -13.40 9.16
N ILE A 63 -0.48 -13.29 9.77
CA ILE A 63 -1.18 -14.40 10.43
C ILE A 63 -1.45 -15.53 9.42
N ALA A 64 -1.97 -15.20 8.24
CA ALA A 64 -2.25 -16.17 7.18
C ALA A 64 -1.00 -16.94 6.75
N LYS A 65 0.15 -16.26 6.63
CA LYS A 65 1.44 -16.90 6.35
C LYS A 65 1.87 -17.85 7.48
N LYS A 66 1.65 -17.47 8.72
CA LYS A 66 1.98 -18.29 9.90
C LYS A 66 1.09 -19.53 9.99
N LEU A 67 -0.17 -19.41 9.57
CA LEU A 67 -1.14 -20.52 9.51
C LEU A 67 -1.03 -21.36 8.22
N HIS A 68 0.00 -21.12 7.40
CA HIS A 68 0.26 -21.82 6.13
C HIS A 68 -0.90 -21.75 5.11
N PHE A 69 -1.71 -20.70 5.14
CA PHE A 69 -2.71 -20.47 4.09
C PHE A 69 -2.02 -20.31 2.74
N SER A 70 -2.55 -21.01 1.73
CA SER A 70 -2.08 -20.86 0.35
C SER A 70 -2.38 -19.45 -0.15
N ARG A 71 -1.34 -18.71 -0.53
CA ARG A 71 -1.49 -17.34 -1.00
C ARG A 71 -1.28 -17.25 -2.49
N TYR A 72 -2.24 -16.63 -3.15
CA TYR A 72 -2.25 -16.46 -4.59
C TYR A 72 -1.77 -15.06 -4.97
N LYS A 73 -0.89 -14.99 -5.94
CA LYS A 73 -0.57 -13.76 -6.66
C LYS A 73 -1.24 -13.82 -8.02
N LEU A 74 -1.97 -12.77 -8.37
CA LEU A 74 -2.57 -12.67 -9.69
C LEU A 74 -1.46 -12.61 -10.75
N PRO A 75 -1.65 -13.29 -11.90
CA PRO A 75 -0.74 -13.11 -13.03
C PRO A 75 -0.74 -11.65 -13.48
N GLN A 76 0.43 -11.14 -13.89
CA GLN A 76 0.65 -9.71 -14.15
C GLN A 76 -0.36 -9.09 -15.12
N LYS A 77 -0.72 -9.81 -16.17
CA LYS A 77 -1.71 -9.34 -17.16
C LYS A 77 -3.08 -9.10 -16.51
N LEU A 78 -3.58 -10.09 -15.74
CA LEU A 78 -4.87 -9.97 -15.07
C LEU A 78 -4.84 -8.87 -13.99
N GLN A 79 -3.73 -8.76 -13.28
CA GLN A 79 -3.56 -7.70 -12.26
C GLN A 79 -3.66 -6.31 -12.87
N GLN A 80 -3.05 -6.05 -14.01
CA GLN A 80 -3.11 -4.75 -14.68
C GLN A 80 -4.55 -4.37 -15.03
N TYR A 81 -5.36 -5.31 -15.54
CA TYR A 81 -6.78 -5.08 -15.82
C TYR A 81 -7.59 -4.79 -14.54
N VAL A 82 -7.38 -5.57 -13.48
CA VAL A 82 -8.09 -5.35 -12.21
C VAL A 82 -7.64 -4.04 -11.54
N GLN A 83 -6.37 -3.68 -11.64
CA GLN A 83 -5.87 -2.40 -11.15
C GLN A 83 -6.41 -1.21 -11.94
N LEU A 84 -6.74 -1.37 -13.23
CA LEU A 84 -7.36 -0.33 -14.02
C LEU A 84 -8.70 0.12 -13.41
N LEU A 85 -9.46 -0.82 -12.82
CA LEU A 85 -10.72 -0.52 -12.14
C LEU A 85 -10.57 0.61 -11.10
N ARG A 86 -9.52 0.56 -10.25
CA ARG A 86 -9.32 1.61 -9.22
C ARG A 86 -9.03 2.98 -9.84
N TYR A 87 -8.38 3.04 -11.01
CA TYR A 87 -8.11 4.31 -11.70
C TYR A 87 -9.36 4.84 -12.42
N ILE A 88 -10.21 3.94 -12.95
CA ILE A 88 -11.53 4.31 -13.46
C ILE A 88 -12.38 4.88 -12.33
N LEU A 89 -12.45 4.22 -11.17
CA LEU A 89 -13.16 4.70 -10.00
C LEU A 89 -12.61 6.06 -9.51
N TYR A 90 -11.29 6.26 -9.56
CA TYR A 90 -10.68 7.54 -9.25
C TYR A 90 -11.11 8.62 -10.25
N GLY A 91 -11.07 8.36 -11.56
CA GLY A 91 -11.54 9.27 -12.59
C GLY A 91 -13.01 9.65 -12.40
N LEU A 92 -13.88 8.68 -12.15
CA LEU A 92 -15.30 8.91 -11.85
C LEU A 92 -15.48 9.75 -10.56
N SER A 93 -14.65 9.55 -9.54
CA SER A 93 -14.71 10.34 -8.31
C SER A 93 -14.29 11.80 -8.54
N VAL A 94 -13.34 12.06 -9.42
CA VAL A 94 -12.94 13.42 -9.83
C VAL A 94 -14.08 14.13 -10.57
N ILE A 95 -14.87 13.38 -11.36
CA ILE A 95 -16.03 13.91 -12.10
C ILE A 95 -17.29 14.05 -11.19
N ASN A 96 -17.18 13.81 -9.90
CA ASN A 96 -18.29 13.88 -8.93
C ASN A 96 -19.44 12.87 -9.12
N ILE A 97 -19.29 11.86 -9.96
CA ILE A 97 -20.36 10.93 -10.29
C ILE A 97 -20.50 9.78 -9.26
N VAL A 98 -19.43 9.47 -8.50
CA VAL A 98 -19.39 8.32 -7.56
C VAL A 98 -18.85 8.71 -6.17
N LEU A 99 -18.90 9.99 -5.84
CA LEU A 99 -18.26 10.56 -4.62
C LEU A 99 -18.74 9.93 -3.31
N PHE A 100 -19.91 9.38 -3.27
CA PHE A 100 -20.52 8.94 -2.01
C PHE A 100 -20.14 7.53 -1.59
N PHE A 101 -19.87 6.62 -2.55
CA PHE A 101 -19.73 5.19 -2.24
C PHE A 101 -18.30 4.67 -2.09
N LEU A 102 -17.26 5.40 -2.49
CA LEU A 102 -15.92 4.85 -2.67
C LEU A 102 -14.80 5.63 -1.98
N ASN A 103 -15.15 6.62 -1.18
CA ASN A 103 -14.15 7.28 -0.34
C ASN A 103 -13.76 6.33 0.81
N SER A 104 -12.48 5.97 0.90
CA SER A 104 -11.98 5.09 1.96
C SER A 104 -12.21 5.66 3.37
N ARG A 105 -12.35 6.98 3.49
CA ARG A 105 -12.76 7.65 4.71
C ARG A 105 -14.21 7.36 5.06
N PHE A 106 -15.09 7.38 4.07
CA PHE A 106 -16.50 7.06 4.23
C PHE A 106 -16.69 5.61 4.71
N PHE A 107 -15.97 4.67 4.13
CA PHE A 107 -16.02 3.26 4.55
C PHE A 107 -15.54 3.05 5.98
N PHE A 108 -14.54 3.80 6.44
CA PHE A 108 -13.97 3.62 7.77
C PHE A 108 -14.73 4.41 8.85
N GLU A 109 -15.21 5.61 8.52
CA GLU A 109 -15.87 6.51 9.45
C GLU A 109 -17.36 6.16 9.64
N HIS A 110 -18.04 5.68 8.59
CA HIS A 110 -19.44 5.27 8.65
C HIS A 110 -19.64 3.82 9.10
N SER A 111 -18.69 2.92 8.90
CA SER A 111 -18.81 1.53 9.37
C SER A 111 -18.76 1.39 10.90
N VAL A 112 -18.51 2.48 11.61
CA VAL A 112 -18.42 2.48 13.09
C VAL A 112 -19.65 3.15 13.75
N VAL A 113 -20.46 3.95 13.05
CA VAL A 113 -21.36 4.89 13.72
C VAL A 113 -22.88 4.79 13.50
N ALA A 114 -23.54 4.26 12.54
CA ALA A 114 -25.02 4.11 12.55
C ALA A 114 -25.80 3.86 11.23
N GLY A 115 -26.66 2.84 11.13
CA GLY A 115 -27.79 2.66 10.18
C GLY A 115 -27.70 1.48 9.19
N ALA A 116 -28.76 1.15 8.47
CA ALA A 116 -28.85 -0.04 7.61
C ALA A 116 -27.81 -0.11 6.47
N TRP A 117 -27.28 1.03 6.01
CA TRP A 117 -26.19 1.13 5.05
C TRP A 117 -24.84 0.65 5.60
N GLU A 118 -24.69 0.64 6.91
CA GLU A 118 -23.48 0.22 7.60
C GLU A 118 -23.28 -1.28 7.55
N TRP A 119 -24.35 -2.05 7.60
CA TRP A 119 -24.26 -3.49 7.47
C TRP A 119 -23.69 -3.90 6.13
N VAL A 120 -24.05 -3.19 5.05
CA VAL A 120 -23.51 -3.45 3.70
C VAL A 120 -22.05 -3.05 3.61
N SER A 121 -21.69 -1.86 4.07
CA SER A 121 -20.28 -1.39 4.05
C SER A 121 -19.40 -2.22 4.96
N GLY A 122 -19.89 -2.57 6.16
CA GLY A 122 -19.23 -3.47 7.10
C GLY A 122 -19.00 -4.86 6.50
N SER A 123 -20.01 -5.43 5.86
CA SER A 123 -19.90 -6.74 5.19
C SER A 123 -18.87 -6.75 4.07
N VAL A 124 -18.85 -5.70 3.25
CA VAL A 124 -17.86 -5.53 2.17
C VAL A 124 -16.45 -5.40 2.77
N MET A 125 -16.28 -4.64 3.84
CA MET A 125 -15.00 -4.51 4.52
C MET A 125 -14.51 -5.85 5.09
N VAL A 126 -15.39 -6.61 5.75
CA VAL A 126 -15.09 -7.95 6.26
C VAL A 126 -14.70 -8.89 5.12
N LEU A 127 -15.41 -8.84 3.99
CA LEU A 127 -15.08 -9.64 2.80
C LEU A 127 -13.66 -9.35 2.30
N PHE A 128 -13.25 -8.06 2.23
CA PHE A 128 -11.89 -7.69 1.85
C PHE A 128 -10.84 -8.13 2.88
N LEU A 129 -11.18 -8.08 4.17
CA LEU A 129 -10.28 -8.58 5.21
C LEU A 129 -10.12 -10.11 5.11
N LEU A 130 -11.19 -10.85 4.86
CA LEU A 130 -11.13 -12.29 4.60
C LEU A 130 -10.33 -12.61 3.32
N ALA A 131 -10.53 -11.84 2.25
CA ALA A 131 -9.74 -11.96 1.03
C ALA A 131 -8.23 -11.76 1.26
N THR A 132 -7.85 -11.00 2.31
CA THR A 132 -6.44 -10.80 2.69
C THR A 132 -5.77 -12.09 3.18
N LEU A 133 -6.53 -13.09 3.61
CA LEU A 133 -5.97 -14.40 3.97
C LEU A 133 -5.39 -15.12 2.74
N PHE A 134 -5.97 -14.88 1.56
CA PHE A 134 -5.59 -15.54 0.31
C PHE A 134 -4.71 -14.68 -0.61
N THR A 135 -4.82 -13.36 -0.53
CA THR A 135 -4.07 -12.41 -1.39
C THR A 135 -3.42 -11.31 -0.55
N ASP A 136 -2.33 -10.72 -1.07
CA ASP A 136 -1.68 -9.59 -0.41
C ASP A 136 -2.45 -8.30 -0.70
N ARG A 137 -2.99 -7.64 0.35
CA ARG A 137 -3.62 -6.31 0.31
C ARG A 137 -4.67 -6.13 -0.80
N PRO A 138 -5.72 -6.97 -0.90
CA PRO A 138 -6.69 -6.93 -2.00
C PRO A 138 -7.39 -5.58 -2.13
N PHE A 139 -7.85 -4.97 -1.05
CA PHE A 139 -8.49 -3.66 -1.09
C PHE A 139 -7.54 -2.57 -1.56
N CYS A 140 -6.35 -2.48 -0.97
CA CYS A 140 -5.37 -1.44 -1.32
C CYS A 140 -4.90 -1.56 -2.76
N ASN A 141 -4.83 -2.78 -3.28
CA ASN A 141 -4.30 -3.06 -4.61
C ASN A 141 -5.33 -2.77 -5.72
N TYR A 142 -6.62 -3.07 -5.48
CA TYR A 142 -7.63 -3.11 -6.54
C TYR A 142 -8.76 -2.08 -6.39
N PHE A 143 -9.09 -1.62 -5.17
CA PHE A 143 -10.28 -0.80 -4.92
C PHE A 143 -10.00 0.57 -4.33
N CYS A 144 -8.90 0.75 -3.60
CA CYS A 144 -8.65 1.99 -2.87
C CYS A 144 -8.45 3.19 -3.79
N VAL A 145 -9.48 4.02 -3.95
CA VAL A 145 -9.47 5.25 -4.74
C VAL A 145 -8.46 6.26 -4.21
N LYS A 146 -8.35 6.40 -2.87
CA LYS A 146 -7.35 7.27 -2.26
C LYS A 146 -5.93 6.82 -2.58
N GLY A 147 -5.69 5.49 -2.53
CA GLY A 147 -4.41 4.93 -2.95
C GLY A 147 -4.11 5.17 -4.44
N ALA A 148 -5.13 5.22 -5.31
CA ALA A 148 -4.96 5.56 -6.72
C ALA A 148 -4.55 7.03 -6.89
N SER A 149 -5.26 7.97 -6.23
CA SER A 149 -4.95 9.40 -6.31
C SER A 149 -3.51 9.69 -5.86
N LEU A 150 -3.11 9.16 -4.71
CA LEU A 150 -1.75 9.31 -4.19
C LEU A 150 -0.70 8.64 -5.09
N GLY A 151 -1.07 7.50 -5.70
CA GLY A 151 -0.22 6.74 -6.60
C GLY A 151 0.15 7.50 -7.88
N VAL A 152 -0.81 8.18 -8.50
CA VAL A 152 -0.58 9.00 -9.70
C VAL A 152 0.51 10.05 -9.45
N TRP A 153 0.41 10.79 -8.36
CA TRP A 153 1.41 11.80 -7.98
C TRP A 153 2.76 11.21 -7.58
N SER A 154 2.76 10.00 -7.03
CA SER A 154 3.98 9.33 -6.60
C SER A 154 4.91 8.89 -7.74
N VAL A 155 4.45 8.89 -8.98
CA VAL A 155 5.28 8.60 -10.16
C VAL A 155 6.38 9.65 -10.34
N LEU A 156 6.11 10.90 -9.94
CA LEU A 156 7.04 12.02 -10.05
C LEU A 156 8.13 12.01 -8.96
N ARG A 157 8.05 11.12 -7.96
CA ARG A 157 8.98 11.10 -6.83
C ARG A 157 10.44 10.97 -7.25
N PRO A 158 11.33 11.81 -6.69
CA PRO A 158 12.78 11.68 -6.92
C PRO A 158 13.44 10.64 -6.01
N ILE A 159 12.80 10.26 -4.89
CA ILE A 159 13.34 9.30 -3.91
C ILE A 159 12.52 8.02 -3.94
N GLY A 160 13.17 6.87 -3.97
CA GLY A 160 12.47 5.58 -4.00
C GLY A 160 13.38 4.36 -4.05
N ILE A 161 12.77 3.23 -4.38
CA ILE A 161 13.44 1.93 -4.47
C ILE A 161 14.25 1.86 -5.77
N THR A 162 15.55 1.63 -5.64
CA THR A 162 16.50 1.45 -6.75
C THR A 162 17.11 0.07 -6.70
N ARG A 163 17.37 -0.53 -7.87
CA ARG A 163 18.09 -1.79 -8.02
C ARG A 163 19.44 -1.53 -8.69
N GLU A 164 20.50 -2.01 -8.10
CA GLU A 164 21.85 -2.01 -8.67
C GLU A 164 22.04 -3.31 -9.48
N GLU A 165 22.06 -3.19 -10.80
CA GLU A 165 22.13 -4.36 -11.70
C GLU A 165 23.41 -5.15 -11.52
N LYS A 166 24.53 -4.49 -11.34
CA LYS A 166 25.86 -5.12 -11.24
C LYS A 166 25.94 -6.15 -10.11
N ASN A 167 25.18 -5.98 -9.03
CA ASN A 167 25.19 -6.84 -7.85
C ASN A 167 23.96 -7.76 -7.78
N CYS A 168 23.09 -7.74 -8.80
CA CYS A 168 21.82 -8.47 -8.80
C CYS A 168 22.01 -9.91 -9.23
N ALA A 169 21.55 -10.87 -8.42
CA ALA A 169 21.57 -12.29 -8.74
C ALA A 169 20.34 -12.76 -9.51
N HIS A 170 19.46 -11.88 -9.95
CA HIS A 170 18.20 -12.16 -10.68
C HIS A 170 17.31 -13.26 -10.06
N CYS A 171 17.32 -13.38 -8.73
CA CYS A 171 16.61 -14.44 -8.00
C CYS A 171 15.11 -14.17 -7.75
N SER A 172 14.57 -13.04 -8.22
CA SER A 172 13.16 -12.59 -8.12
C SER A 172 12.55 -12.60 -6.71
N LYS A 173 13.35 -12.74 -5.63
CA LYS A 173 12.85 -12.67 -4.25
C LYS A 173 12.21 -11.33 -3.92
N CYS A 174 12.67 -10.24 -4.54
CA CYS A 174 12.08 -8.91 -4.39
C CYS A 174 10.65 -8.85 -4.93
N ASP A 175 10.37 -9.50 -6.07
CA ASP A 175 9.04 -9.56 -6.69
C ASP A 175 8.10 -10.41 -5.84
N GLN A 176 8.61 -11.56 -5.37
CA GLN A 176 7.85 -12.46 -4.50
C GLN A 176 7.49 -11.81 -3.16
N SER A 177 8.35 -10.94 -2.63
CA SER A 177 8.09 -10.23 -1.36
C SER A 177 7.19 -9.01 -1.51
N CYS A 178 6.91 -8.57 -2.75
CA CYS A 178 6.14 -7.36 -2.98
C CYS A 178 4.64 -7.58 -2.70
N PRO A 179 4.03 -6.90 -1.70
CA PRO A 179 2.61 -7.05 -1.39
C PRO A 179 1.70 -6.39 -2.44
N MET A 180 2.26 -5.51 -3.28
CA MET A 180 1.55 -4.88 -4.40
C MET A 180 1.81 -5.60 -5.72
N ASN A 181 2.49 -6.76 -5.67
CA ASN A 181 2.82 -7.62 -6.81
C ASN A 181 3.48 -6.86 -7.98
N ILE A 182 4.46 -6.01 -7.65
CA ILE A 182 5.23 -5.23 -8.62
C ILE A 182 6.50 -5.99 -8.98
N GLU A 183 6.86 -6.04 -10.27
CA GLU A 183 8.11 -6.60 -10.76
C GLU A 183 9.27 -5.63 -10.50
N VAL A 184 9.85 -5.71 -9.31
CA VAL A 184 10.99 -4.88 -8.90
C VAL A 184 12.27 -5.29 -9.61
N SER A 185 12.38 -6.57 -9.98
CA SER A 185 13.55 -7.14 -10.67
C SER A 185 13.70 -6.69 -12.11
N SER A 186 12.63 -6.19 -12.75
CA SER A 186 12.64 -5.77 -14.16
C SER A 186 13.15 -4.34 -14.39
N VAL A 187 13.20 -3.51 -13.32
CA VAL A 187 13.49 -2.08 -13.43
C VAL A 187 14.67 -1.66 -12.56
N ALA A 188 15.42 -0.66 -13.01
CA ALA A 188 16.51 -0.07 -12.22
C ALA A 188 15.96 0.86 -11.11
N PHE A 189 14.84 1.53 -11.37
CA PHE A 189 14.13 2.37 -10.41
C PHE A 189 12.62 2.10 -10.46
N VAL A 190 12.02 1.85 -9.29
CA VAL A 190 10.61 1.51 -9.18
C VAL A 190 9.76 2.79 -9.19
N ARG A 191 9.28 3.19 -10.37
CA ARG A 191 8.33 4.31 -10.56
C ARG A 191 6.87 3.86 -10.61
N HIS A 192 6.58 2.65 -10.22
CA HIS A 192 5.21 2.13 -10.28
C HIS A 192 4.27 2.90 -9.35
N PRO A 193 3.10 3.37 -9.80
CA PRO A 193 2.17 4.18 -8.99
C PRO A 193 1.62 3.43 -7.78
N ASN A 194 1.58 2.10 -7.84
CA ASN A 194 1.12 1.28 -6.72
C ASN A 194 2.23 0.95 -5.69
N CYS A 195 3.45 1.47 -5.86
CA CYS A 195 4.52 1.23 -4.90
C CYS A 195 4.29 2.06 -3.62
N ILE A 196 4.01 1.40 -2.52
CA ILE A 196 3.72 1.97 -1.20
C ILE A 196 4.96 2.17 -0.31
N ASN A 197 6.15 2.02 -0.87
CA ASN A 197 7.43 2.14 -0.16
C ASN A 197 7.50 1.34 1.17
N CYS A 198 6.92 0.16 1.21
CA CYS A 198 6.94 -0.73 2.38
C CYS A 198 8.32 -1.34 2.68
N MET A 199 9.27 -1.20 1.74
CA MET A 199 10.66 -1.69 1.84
C MET A 199 10.82 -3.21 2.05
N GLN A 200 9.77 -4.02 1.79
CA GLN A 200 9.86 -5.49 1.90
C GLN A 200 10.84 -6.07 0.88
N CYS A 201 10.86 -5.54 -0.36
CA CYS A 201 11.82 -5.96 -1.38
C CYS A 201 13.28 -5.68 -0.97
N LEU A 202 13.53 -4.59 -0.23
CA LEU A 202 14.86 -4.25 0.27
C LEU A 202 15.33 -5.24 1.35
N THR A 203 14.42 -5.64 2.25
CA THR A 203 14.73 -6.62 3.30
C THR A 203 14.85 -8.04 2.77
N ALA A 204 14.09 -8.39 1.72
CA ALA A 204 14.10 -9.71 1.10
C ALA A 204 15.33 -9.96 0.21
N CYS A 205 16.04 -8.91 -0.21
CA CYS A 205 17.18 -9.06 -1.11
C CYS A 205 18.43 -9.59 -0.40
N PRO A 206 18.90 -10.84 -0.69
CA PRO A 206 20.05 -11.43 -0.03
C PRO A 206 21.36 -10.71 -0.40
N LYS A 207 21.51 -10.31 -1.66
CA LYS A 207 22.72 -9.60 -2.14
C LYS A 207 22.75 -8.10 -1.79
N GLY A 208 21.63 -7.55 -1.30
CA GLY A 208 21.57 -6.14 -0.94
C GLY A 208 21.65 -5.17 -2.11
N CYS A 209 21.34 -5.61 -3.32
CA CYS A 209 21.34 -4.78 -4.51
C CYS A 209 20.17 -3.79 -4.56
N ILE A 210 19.15 -3.96 -3.70
CA ILE A 210 18.03 -3.02 -3.58
C ILE A 210 18.32 -2.01 -2.49
N LYS A 211 18.20 -0.73 -2.82
CA LYS A 211 18.44 0.40 -1.93
C LYS A 211 17.32 1.41 -2.02
N PHE A 212 17.13 2.19 -0.98
CA PHE A 212 16.24 3.35 -0.98
C PHE A 212 17.13 4.60 -1.07
N LYS A 213 17.07 5.29 -2.19
CA LYS A 213 17.90 6.48 -2.42
C LYS A 213 17.26 7.43 -3.43
N LEU A 214 17.85 8.62 -3.52
CA LEU A 214 17.52 9.62 -4.54
C LEU A 214 17.87 9.04 -5.91
N ILE A 215 17.01 9.28 -6.90
CA ILE A 215 17.34 9.01 -8.30
C ILE A 215 18.46 9.95 -8.68
N HIS A 216 19.68 9.44 -8.72
CA HIS A 216 20.71 10.17 -9.40
C HIS A 216 20.63 9.79 -10.88
N SER A 217 20.23 10.76 -11.71
CA SER A 217 20.30 10.65 -13.16
C SER A 217 21.79 10.53 -13.56
N LYS A 218 22.33 9.32 -13.45
CA LYS A 218 23.49 8.94 -14.25
C LYS A 218 23.01 7.84 -15.19
N ARG A 219 22.84 8.27 -16.43
CA ARG A 219 22.86 7.40 -17.58
C ARG A 219 24.11 6.54 -17.57
#